data_a69a90c15d2e3c9d32f5de85fda2009c
#
_entry.id   a69a90c15d2e3c9d32f5de85fda2009c
#
_cell.length_a   1.000
_cell.length_b   1.000
_cell.length_c   1.000
_cell.angle_alpha   90.00
_cell.angle_beta   90.00
_cell.angle_gamma   90.00
#
_symmetry.space_group_name_H-M   'P 1'
#
loop_
_entity.id
_entity.type
_entity.pdbx_description
1 polymer ?
#
loop_
_entity_poly.entity_id
_entity_poly.type
_entity_poly.pdbx_seq_one_letter_code
_entity_poly.pdbx_strand_id
1 'polypeptide(L)'
;MKTHLPVLFSLTLLLATACNSARTISGEVNFISAPEPGTVLVSAGGYGPTKPQAISNAEANAFSTLIFKGLPGSQQQLPMLTDEAASRKQHSAYFDQFFKGGYKPFMMLSEAQSTYAAGRKGRKNITQRVKINVDALRRDLEINGITRKFGL
;
A
#
# COMPACT_ATOMS: atom_id res chain seq x y z
N MET A 1 -44.65 51.35 21.51
CA MET A 1 -43.30 50.81 21.82
C MET A 1 -43.20 49.43 21.24
N LYS A 2 -42.48 49.25 20.15
CA LYS A 2 -42.28 47.96 19.46
C LYS A 2 -40.79 47.59 19.63
N THR A 3 -40.55 46.60 20.46
CA THR A 3 -39.21 46.04 20.68
C THR A 3 -38.93 45.02 19.59
N HIS A 4 -37.96 45.28 18.72
CA HIS A 4 -37.45 44.35 17.75
C HIS A 4 -36.35 43.49 18.42
N LEU A 5 -36.58 42.18 18.50
CA LEU A 5 -35.66 41.19 18.97
C LEU A 5 -34.80 40.74 17.75
N PRO A 6 -33.48 40.88 17.74
CA PRO A 6 -32.65 40.36 16.67
C PRO A 6 -32.44 38.84 16.85
N VAL A 7 -32.91 38.07 15.89
CA VAL A 7 -32.62 36.65 15.77
C VAL A 7 -31.15 36.48 15.36
N LEU A 8 -30.30 36.08 16.28
CA LEU A 8 -28.91 35.64 15.98
C LEU A 8 -28.98 34.27 15.30
N PHE A 9 -28.78 34.29 14.00
CA PHE A 9 -28.62 33.07 13.21
C PHE A 9 -27.20 32.56 13.42
N SER A 10 -27.01 31.64 14.36
CA SER A 10 -25.75 30.97 14.61
C SER A 10 -25.48 29.94 13.51
N LEU A 11 -24.66 30.34 12.52
CA LEU A 11 -24.18 29.48 11.46
C LEU A 11 -23.08 28.58 12.03
N THR A 12 -23.45 27.42 12.56
CA THR A 12 -22.49 26.36 12.97
C THR A 12 -21.89 25.72 11.72
N LEU A 13 -20.66 26.14 11.39
CA LEU A 13 -19.82 25.55 10.36
C LEU A 13 -19.37 24.17 10.84
N LEU A 14 -20.03 23.10 10.38
CA LEU A 14 -19.59 21.72 10.58
C LEU A 14 -18.32 21.49 9.77
N LEU A 15 -17.17 21.58 10.44
CA LEU A 15 -15.90 21.06 9.94
C LEU A 15 -15.98 19.52 9.88
N ALA A 16 -16.34 19.01 8.71
CA ALA A 16 -16.17 17.59 8.39
C ALA A 16 -14.66 17.29 8.34
N THR A 17 -14.09 16.86 9.47
CA THR A 17 -12.78 16.25 9.50
C THR A 17 -12.87 14.92 8.73
N ALA A 18 -12.45 14.94 7.46
CA ALA A 18 -12.25 13.73 6.69
C ALA A 18 -11.12 12.94 7.39
N CYS A 19 -11.50 11.99 8.26
CA CYS A 19 -10.59 10.96 8.74
C CYS A 19 -10.08 10.17 7.53
N ASN A 20 -8.92 10.54 7.04
CA ASN A 20 -8.16 9.76 6.07
C ASN A 20 -7.62 8.52 6.82
N SER A 21 -8.47 7.50 6.97
CA SER A 21 -8.08 6.23 7.56
C SER A 21 -6.95 5.66 6.74
N ALA A 22 -5.72 5.78 7.22
CA ALA A 22 -4.57 5.08 6.66
C ALA A 22 -4.98 3.61 6.52
N ARG A 23 -5.10 3.13 5.27
CA ARG A 23 -5.45 1.74 4.98
C ARG A 23 -4.40 0.87 5.64
N THR A 24 -4.77 0.16 6.69
CA THR A 24 -3.93 -0.87 7.27
C THR A 24 -3.89 -2.01 6.26
N ILE A 25 -2.89 -1.99 5.38
CA ILE A 25 -2.60 -3.09 4.48
C ILE A 25 -2.07 -4.19 5.39
N SER A 26 -2.92 -5.13 5.76
CA SER A 26 -2.57 -6.24 6.64
C SER A 26 -2.86 -7.55 5.94
N GLY A 27 -1.82 -8.30 5.68
CA GLY A 27 -1.84 -9.64 5.14
C GLY A 27 -0.43 -10.21 5.23
N GLU A 28 -0.34 -11.52 5.30
CA GLU A 28 0.94 -12.21 5.27
C GLU A 28 1.51 -12.13 3.85
N VAL A 29 2.82 -11.82 3.74
CA VAL A 29 3.55 -11.84 2.48
C VAL A 29 4.74 -12.76 2.62
N ASN A 30 4.79 -13.78 1.76
CA ASN A 30 5.84 -14.79 1.76
C ASN A 30 6.58 -14.80 0.43
N PHE A 31 7.90 -14.87 0.47
CA PHE A 31 8.72 -15.06 -0.70
C PHE A 31 8.49 -16.47 -1.27
N ILE A 32 8.34 -16.57 -2.60
CA ILE A 32 8.21 -17.85 -3.30
C ILE A 32 9.50 -18.15 -4.07
N SER A 33 9.94 -17.22 -4.93
CA SER A 33 11.12 -17.41 -5.78
C SER A 33 11.57 -16.08 -6.41
N ALA A 34 12.74 -16.10 -7.02
CA ALA A 34 13.23 -15.05 -7.92
C ALA A 34 13.39 -15.65 -9.34
N PRO A 35 12.31 -15.66 -10.14
CA PRO A 35 12.31 -16.37 -11.42
C PRO A 35 13.25 -15.75 -12.46
N GLU A 36 13.57 -14.47 -12.33
CA GLU A 36 14.48 -13.73 -13.21
C GLU A 36 15.32 -12.75 -12.37
N PRO A 37 16.55 -12.38 -12.82
CA PRO A 37 17.32 -11.34 -12.16
C PRO A 37 16.52 -10.05 -11.98
N GLY A 38 16.64 -9.42 -10.81
CA GLY A 38 15.92 -8.18 -10.50
C GLY A 38 14.42 -8.33 -10.28
N THR A 39 13.91 -9.58 -10.19
CA THR A 39 12.48 -9.84 -9.91
C THR A 39 12.30 -10.69 -8.67
N VAL A 40 11.11 -10.58 -8.05
CA VAL A 40 10.66 -11.46 -6.98
C VAL A 40 9.23 -11.91 -7.26
N LEU A 41 8.93 -13.15 -6.91
CA LEU A 41 7.58 -13.70 -6.86
C LEU A 41 7.21 -13.92 -5.39
N VAL A 42 6.07 -13.37 -4.98
CA VAL A 42 5.58 -13.46 -3.60
C VAL A 42 4.14 -13.96 -3.56
N SER A 43 3.78 -14.59 -2.45
CA SER A 43 2.40 -14.87 -2.06
C SER A 43 1.95 -13.78 -1.09
N ALA A 44 0.91 -13.05 -1.41
CA ALA A 44 0.44 -11.92 -0.61
C ALA A 44 -1.05 -12.05 -0.29
N GLY A 45 -1.39 -11.96 0.99
CA GLY A 45 -2.76 -11.93 1.47
C GLY A 45 -3.36 -10.52 1.39
N GLY A 46 -4.64 -10.44 0.99
CA GLY A 46 -5.41 -9.20 0.99
C GLY A 46 -6.83 -9.42 1.51
N TYR A 47 -7.33 -8.45 2.27
CA TYR A 47 -8.68 -8.42 2.82
C TYR A 47 -9.48 -7.29 2.18
N GLY A 48 -10.78 -7.50 1.98
CA GLY A 48 -11.65 -6.45 1.48
C GLY A 48 -13.11 -6.87 1.44
N PRO A 49 -14.05 -5.93 1.47
CA PRO A 49 -15.48 -6.20 1.36
C PRO A 49 -15.86 -6.76 -0.01
N THR A 50 -15.08 -6.45 -1.06
CA THR A 50 -15.25 -6.97 -2.42
C THR A 50 -13.99 -7.68 -2.90
N LYS A 51 -14.15 -8.61 -3.85
CA LYS A 51 -13.01 -9.33 -4.45
C LYS A 51 -11.98 -8.38 -5.10
N PRO A 52 -12.35 -7.39 -5.94
CA PRO A 52 -11.39 -6.45 -6.51
C PRO A 52 -10.61 -5.69 -5.44
N GLN A 53 -11.26 -5.28 -4.35
CA GLN A 53 -10.62 -4.56 -3.27
C GLN A 53 -9.65 -5.44 -2.48
N ALA A 54 -10.02 -6.71 -2.24
CA ALA A 54 -9.13 -7.67 -1.60
C ALA A 54 -7.90 -7.95 -2.47
N ILE A 55 -8.05 -8.06 -3.80
CA ILE A 55 -6.94 -8.20 -4.75
C ILE A 55 -6.01 -6.98 -4.67
N SER A 56 -6.54 -5.76 -4.83
CA SER A 56 -5.73 -4.54 -4.74
C SER A 56 -5.00 -4.40 -3.40
N ASN A 57 -5.64 -4.84 -2.31
CA ASN A 57 -5.00 -4.82 -0.99
C ASN A 57 -3.89 -5.88 -0.88
N ALA A 58 -4.04 -7.06 -1.50
CA ALA A 58 -2.97 -8.07 -1.57
C ALA A 58 -1.76 -7.55 -2.36
N GLU A 59 -2.00 -6.97 -3.53
CA GLU A 59 -0.96 -6.36 -4.36
C GLU A 59 -0.22 -5.25 -3.60
N ALA A 60 -0.96 -4.28 -3.06
CA ALA A 60 -0.38 -3.19 -2.29
C ALA A 60 0.41 -3.68 -1.07
N ASN A 61 -0.05 -4.76 -0.41
CA ASN A 61 0.64 -5.39 0.71
C ASN A 61 1.98 -6.02 0.29
N ALA A 62 2.03 -6.67 -0.90
CA ALA A 62 3.28 -7.19 -1.47
C ALA A 62 4.33 -6.08 -1.63
N PHE A 63 3.94 -4.95 -2.24
CA PHE A 63 4.83 -3.80 -2.41
C PHE A 63 5.21 -3.13 -1.09
N SER A 64 4.27 -2.97 -0.17
CA SER A 64 4.54 -2.39 1.15
C SER A 64 5.55 -3.23 1.93
N THR A 65 5.41 -4.56 1.89
CA THR A 65 6.34 -5.47 2.54
C THR A 65 7.73 -5.36 1.93
N LEU A 66 7.85 -5.39 0.60
CA LEU A 66 9.12 -5.25 -0.11
C LEU A 66 9.83 -3.93 0.24
N ILE A 67 9.09 -2.82 0.25
CA ILE A 67 9.66 -1.49 0.50
C ILE A 67 10.05 -1.30 1.96
N PHE A 68 9.18 -1.66 2.92
CA PHE A 68 9.34 -1.26 4.31
C PHE A 68 9.74 -2.37 5.28
N LYS A 69 9.64 -3.65 4.89
CA LYS A 69 9.98 -4.79 5.76
C LYS A 69 11.08 -5.68 5.19
N GLY A 70 11.25 -5.68 3.87
CA GLY A 70 12.08 -6.65 3.17
C GLY A 70 11.40 -8.01 3.03
N LEU A 71 12.05 -8.90 2.30
CA LEU A 71 11.57 -10.26 2.01
C LEU A 71 12.62 -11.29 2.44
N PRO A 72 12.50 -11.89 3.62
CA PRO A 72 13.41 -12.94 4.07
C PRO A 72 13.49 -14.08 3.05
N GLY A 73 14.70 -14.57 2.79
CA GLY A 73 14.94 -15.64 1.81
C GLY A 73 15.13 -15.17 0.36
N SER A 74 14.85 -13.90 0.05
CA SER A 74 15.09 -13.31 -1.26
C SER A 74 16.41 -12.53 -1.33
N GLN A 75 16.75 -11.99 -2.51
CA GLN A 75 17.86 -11.04 -2.65
C GLN A 75 17.56 -9.68 -1.99
N GLN A 76 16.28 -9.35 -1.74
CA GLN A 76 15.82 -8.16 -1.04
C GLN A 76 15.39 -8.50 0.40
N GLN A 77 16.30 -9.08 1.18
CA GLN A 77 16.01 -9.47 2.57
C GLN A 77 15.75 -8.26 3.48
N LEU A 78 16.49 -7.18 3.26
CA LEU A 78 16.32 -5.93 4.01
C LEU A 78 15.32 -5.01 3.34
N PRO A 79 14.63 -4.15 4.12
CA PRO A 79 13.74 -3.14 3.56
C PRO A 79 14.49 -2.15 2.67
N MET A 80 13.84 -1.62 1.65
CA MET A 80 14.39 -0.52 0.84
C MET A 80 14.39 0.79 1.65
N LEU A 81 13.46 0.93 2.58
CA LEU A 81 13.30 2.07 3.48
C LEU A 81 13.12 1.57 4.91
N THR A 82 13.99 2.00 5.81
CA THR A 82 14.05 1.51 7.20
C THR A 82 13.01 2.14 8.12
N ASP A 83 12.57 3.37 7.83
CA ASP A 83 11.55 4.08 8.61
C ASP A 83 10.32 4.37 7.73
N GLU A 84 9.32 3.49 7.85
CA GLU A 84 8.06 3.63 7.11
C GLU A 84 7.32 4.92 7.46
N ALA A 85 7.24 5.27 8.74
CA ALA A 85 6.46 6.42 9.21
C ALA A 85 7.08 7.74 8.73
N ALA A 86 8.39 7.90 8.88
CA ALA A 86 9.11 9.07 8.42
C ALA A 86 9.07 9.18 6.89
N SER A 87 9.30 8.07 6.17
CA SER A 87 9.28 8.04 4.70
C SER A 87 7.91 8.41 4.14
N ARG A 88 6.83 7.83 4.69
CA ARG A 88 5.45 8.17 4.28
C ARG A 88 5.09 9.63 4.58
N LYS A 89 5.56 10.18 5.69
CA LYS A 89 5.33 11.59 6.04
C LYS A 89 6.09 12.53 5.10
N GLN A 90 7.37 12.23 4.86
CA GLN A 90 8.24 13.06 4.02
C GLN A 90 7.82 13.05 2.54
N HIS A 91 7.38 11.90 2.03
CA HIS A 91 7.01 11.69 0.62
C HIS A 91 5.53 11.30 0.49
N SER A 92 4.65 11.96 1.25
CA SER A 92 3.23 11.57 1.34
C SER A 92 2.52 11.56 -0.01
N ALA A 93 2.73 12.59 -0.84
CA ALA A 93 2.12 12.67 -2.17
C ALA A 93 2.49 11.48 -3.07
N TYR A 94 3.77 11.06 -3.05
CA TYR A 94 4.24 9.90 -3.78
C TYR A 94 3.56 8.61 -3.26
N PHE A 95 3.63 8.33 -1.96
CA PHE A 95 3.10 7.08 -1.41
C PHE A 95 1.58 7.00 -1.47
N ASP A 96 0.86 8.12 -1.36
CA ASP A 96 -0.58 8.16 -1.56
C ASP A 96 -0.96 7.77 -3.00
N GLN A 97 -0.24 8.28 -3.99
CA GLN A 97 -0.44 7.91 -5.38
C GLN A 97 0.01 6.47 -5.66
N PHE A 98 1.17 6.09 -5.13
CA PHE A 98 1.74 4.76 -5.30
C PHE A 98 0.76 3.68 -4.83
N PHE A 99 0.26 3.77 -3.61
CA PHE A 99 -0.66 2.78 -3.05
C PHE A 99 -2.11 2.89 -3.54
N LYS A 100 -2.46 3.94 -4.30
CA LYS A 100 -3.73 4.01 -5.06
C LYS A 100 -3.68 3.28 -6.41
N GLY A 101 -2.53 2.71 -6.78
CA GLY A 101 -2.35 1.97 -8.02
C GLY A 101 -1.09 2.33 -8.81
N GLY A 102 -0.30 3.30 -8.34
CA GLY A 102 0.98 3.69 -8.93
C GLY A 102 2.04 2.58 -8.92
N TYR A 103 1.85 1.51 -8.13
CA TYR A 103 2.70 0.33 -8.13
C TYR A 103 2.52 -0.57 -9.36
N LYS A 104 1.42 -0.45 -10.09
CA LYS A 104 1.08 -1.37 -11.21
C LYS A 104 2.13 -1.46 -12.31
N PRO A 105 2.84 -0.40 -12.71
CA PRO A 105 3.93 -0.50 -13.69
C PRO A 105 5.08 -1.42 -13.29
N PHE A 106 5.27 -1.66 -11.98
CA PHE A 106 6.32 -2.55 -11.45
C PHE A 106 5.82 -3.96 -11.21
N MET A 107 4.52 -4.21 -11.40
CA MET A 107 3.88 -5.52 -11.27
C MET A 107 3.86 -6.23 -12.61
N MET A 108 4.57 -7.35 -12.69
CA MET A 108 4.65 -8.16 -13.92
C MET A 108 3.55 -9.21 -14.00
N LEU A 109 3.05 -9.67 -12.85
CA LEU A 109 1.99 -10.67 -12.73
C LEU A 109 1.19 -10.43 -11.46
N SER A 110 -0.12 -10.61 -11.52
CA SER A 110 -0.99 -10.76 -10.35
C SER A 110 -2.05 -11.81 -10.66
N GLU A 111 -2.01 -12.94 -9.95
CA GLU A 111 -2.95 -14.03 -10.15
C GLU A 111 -3.43 -14.62 -8.83
N ALA A 112 -4.68 -15.04 -8.78
CA ALA A 112 -5.27 -15.59 -7.58
C ALA A 112 -4.66 -16.96 -7.26
N GLN A 113 -4.15 -17.12 -6.03
CA GLN A 113 -3.66 -18.36 -5.47
C GLN A 113 -4.73 -19.06 -4.63
N SER A 114 -5.72 -18.32 -4.14
CA SER A 114 -6.86 -18.84 -3.40
C SER A 114 -8.17 -18.26 -3.90
N THR A 115 -9.28 -18.89 -3.51
CA THR A 115 -10.62 -18.33 -3.74
C THR A 115 -10.87 -17.16 -2.78
N TYR A 116 -11.66 -16.18 -3.24
CA TYR A 116 -12.15 -15.12 -2.39
C TYR A 116 -13.25 -15.67 -1.47
N ALA A 117 -12.94 -15.85 -0.19
CA ALA A 117 -13.80 -16.50 0.79
C ALA A 117 -13.76 -15.80 2.15
N ALA A 118 -14.67 -16.18 3.04
CA ALA A 118 -14.64 -15.73 4.42
C ALA A 118 -13.38 -16.27 5.11
N GLY A 119 -12.57 -15.37 5.64
CA GLY A 119 -11.38 -15.67 6.41
C GLY A 119 -11.65 -15.65 7.92
N ARG A 120 -10.57 -15.68 8.72
CA ARG A 120 -10.65 -15.55 10.17
C ARG A 120 -11.42 -14.27 10.55
N LYS A 121 -12.29 -14.36 11.57
CA LYS A 121 -13.14 -13.26 12.07
C LYS A 121 -14.15 -12.71 11.03
N GLY A 122 -14.61 -13.54 10.07
CA GLY A 122 -15.65 -13.18 9.12
C GLY A 122 -15.23 -12.17 8.03
N ARG A 123 -13.97 -11.72 8.01
CA ARG A 123 -13.47 -10.86 6.92
C ARG A 123 -13.15 -11.70 5.70
N LYS A 124 -13.63 -11.25 4.54
CA LYS A 124 -13.30 -11.90 3.26
C LYS A 124 -11.87 -11.59 2.85
N ASN A 125 -11.16 -12.61 2.39
CA ASN A 125 -9.76 -12.52 1.98
C ASN A 125 -9.50 -13.25 0.67
N ILE A 126 -8.37 -12.94 0.07
CA ILE A 126 -7.78 -13.65 -1.06
C ILE A 126 -6.27 -13.67 -0.91
N THR A 127 -5.62 -14.70 -1.44
CA THR A 127 -4.17 -14.73 -1.61
C THR A 127 -3.85 -14.57 -3.09
N GLN A 128 -2.92 -13.67 -3.41
CA GLN A 128 -2.42 -13.42 -4.75
C GLN A 128 -0.96 -13.85 -4.88
N ARG A 129 -0.59 -14.44 -6.00
CA ARG A 129 0.80 -14.47 -6.44
C ARG A 129 1.09 -13.19 -7.20
N VAL A 130 2.12 -12.47 -6.74
CA VAL A 130 2.51 -11.19 -7.32
C VAL A 130 3.98 -11.25 -7.72
N LYS A 131 4.26 -11.04 -9.02
CA LYS A 131 5.63 -10.91 -9.54
C LYS A 131 5.97 -9.44 -9.66
N ILE A 132 7.05 -9.02 -9.02
CA ILE A 132 7.47 -7.63 -8.92
C ILE A 132 8.83 -7.46 -9.59
N ASN A 133 8.97 -6.42 -10.42
CA ASN A 133 10.25 -5.94 -10.92
C ASN A 133 10.89 -5.02 -9.88
N VAL A 134 11.77 -5.61 -9.07
CA VAL A 134 12.43 -4.93 -7.94
C VAL A 134 13.40 -3.84 -8.43
N ASP A 135 14.10 -4.09 -9.54
CA ASP A 135 15.07 -3.14 -10.08
C ASP A 135 14.37 -1.90 -10.66
N ALA A 136 13.25 -2.08 -11.34
CA ALA A 136 12.45 -0.96 -11.83
C ALA A 136 11.86 -0.14 -10.67
N LEU A 137 11.33 -0.82 -9.64
CA LEU A 137 10.82 -0.16 -8.44
C LEU A 137 11.93 0.65 -7.73
N ARG A 138 13.11 0.06 -7.55
CA ARG A 138 14.24 0.74 -6.91
C ARG A 138 14.63 2.01 -7.68
N ARG A 139 14.78 1.91 -9.00
CA ARG A 139 15.08 3.07 -9.85
C ARG A 139 14.03 4.17 -9.73
N ASP A 140 12.77 3.81 -9.65
CA ASP A 140 11.68 4.79 -9.47
C ASP A 140 11.79 5.52 -8.12
N LEU A 141 12.06 4.79 -7.02
CA LEU A 141 12.30 5.38 -5.71
C LEU A 141 13.53 6.30 -5.70
N GLU A 142 14.59 5.96 -6.43
CA GLU A 142 15.79 6.78 -6.59
C GLU A 142 15.52 8.06 -7.39
N ILE A 143 14.79 7.95 -8.51
CA ILE A 143 14.42 9.09 -9.37
C ILE A 143 13.56 10.10 -8.60
N ASN A 144 12.66 9.60 -7.74
CA ASN A 144 11.81 10.43 -6.90
C ASN A 144 12.51 10.92 -5.61
N GLY A 145 13.81 10.65 -5.44
CA GLY A 145 14.60 11.10 -4.29
C GLY A 145 14.20 10.47 -2.96
N ILE A 146 13.54 9.32 -3.00
CA ILE A 146 13.06 8.59 -1.81
C ILE A 146 14.15 7.71 -1.22
N THR A 147 14.95 7.08 -2.08
CA THR A 147 16.16 6.35 -1.70
C THR A 147 17.40 7.06 -2.23
N ARG A 148 18.56 6.80 -1.60
CA ARG A 148 19.84 7.25 -2.14
C ARG A 148 20.15 6.43 -3.40
N LYS A 149 20.74 7.09 -4.41
CA LYS A 149 21.26 6.39 -5.58
C LYS A 149 22.35 5.41 -5.15
N PHE A 150 22.25 4.17 -5.58
CA PHE A 150 23.32 3.19 -5.39
C PHE A 150 24.52 3.60 -6.24
N GLY A 151 25.70 3.75 -5.62
CA GLY A 151 26.97 3.96 -6.34
C GLY A 151 27.49 5.41 -6.37
N LEU A 152 27.01 6.29 -5.49
CA LEU A 152 27.66 7.61 -5.24
C LEU A 152 28.07 7.71 -3.77
#